data_a0d26b1ddd265769e339382afc2231e1
#
_entry.id   a0d26b1ddd265769e339382afc2231e1
#
_cell.length_a   1.000
_cell.length_b   1.000
_cell.length_c   1.000
_cell.angle_alpha   90.00
_cell.angle_beta   90.00
_cell.angle_gamma   90.00
#
_symmetry.space_group_name_H-M   'P 1'
#
loop_
_entity.id
_entity.type
_entity.pdbx_description
1 polymer ?
#
loop_
_entity_poly.entity_id
_entity_poly.type
_entity_poly.pdbx_seq_one_letter_code
_entity_poly.pdbx_strand_id
1 'polypeptide(L)'
;MEKLFEWVINHDEISVLCCPSFKVINTIKKLDIKVHNINYDINYRDMPNVICNDFVFDNVRLKECVLHYNCEKTYPVGKMHTGIFILRGDDKEHNGDCNPIRSIDKLVEDNNIKKVFESFTARIKNYNHYYVYGTNI
;
A
#
# COMPACT_ATOMS: atom_id res chain seq x y z
N MET A 1 10.77 -5.07 5.88
CA MET A 1 10.43 -5.16 4.44
C MET A 1 10.30 -6.59 3.93
N GLU A 2 11.13 -7.52 4.38
CA GLU A 2 11.01 -8.94 4.01
C GLU A 2 9.65 -9.54 4.33
N LYS A 3 9.09 -9.19 5.48
CA LYS A 3 7.77 -9.65 5.91
C LYS A 3 6.66 -9.22 4.95
N LEU A 4 6.74 -8.01 4.41
CA LEU A 4 5.80 -7.52 3.43
C LEU A 4 5.79 -8.41 2.18
N PHE A 5 6.95 -8.85 1.71
CA PHE A 5 7.04 -9.74 0.56
C PHE A 5 6.50 -11.14 0.86
N GLU A 6 6.64 -11.63 2.10
CA GLU A 6 6.00 -12.88 2.53
C GLU A 6 4.47 -12.79 2.43
N TRP A 7 3.89 -11.64 2.76
CA TRP A 7 2.45 -11.42 2.60
C TRP A 7 2.05 -11.40 1.13
N VAL A 8 2.83 -10.70 0.31
CA VAL A 8 2.56 -10.55 -1.13
C VAL A 8 2.51 -11.89 -1.85
N ILE A 9 3.40 -12.82 -1.53
CA ILE A 9 3.47 -14.13 -2.20
C ILE A 9 2.28 -15.05 -1.92
N ASN A 10 1.42 -14.70 -0.96
CA ASN A 10 0.18 -15.43 -0.71
C ASN A 10 -0.88 -15.16 -1.78
N HIS A 11 -0.62 -14.27 -2.73
CA HIS A 11 -1.58 -13.85 -3.75
C HIS A 11 -1.01 -14.02 -5.15
N ASP A 12 -1.87 -14.41 -6.10
CA ASP A 12 -1.47 -14.57 -7.50
C ASP A 12 -1.33 -13.25 -8.23
N GLU A 13 -2.12 -12.28 -7.81
CA GLU A 13 -2.09 -10.92 -8.37
C GLU A 13 -2.42 -9.88 -7.32
N ILE A 14 -1.84 -8.70 -7.46
CA ILE A 14 -2.07 -7.56 -6.58
C ILE A 14 -2.17 -6.25 -7.36
N SER A 15 -2.92 -5.31 -6.82
CA SER A 15 -2.84 -3.90 -7.23
C SER A 15 -1.91 -3.15 -6.29
N VAL A 16 -0.98 -2.39 -6.84
CA VAL A 16 -0.03 -1.59 -6.06
C VAL A 16 -0.36 -0.11 -6.21
N LEU A 17 -0.66 0.53 -5.11
CA LEU A 17 -0.94 1.97 -5.05
C LEU A 17 0.26 2.72 -4.49
N CYS A 18 0.44 3.95 -4.94
CA CYS A 18 1.53 4.81 -4.49
C CYS A 18 2.88 4.12 -4.64
N CYS A 19 3.26 3.84 -5.88
CA CYS A 19 4.50 3.13 -6.20
C CYS A 19 5.66 3.63 -5.33
N PRO A 20 6.17 2.81 -4.39
CA PRO A 20 7.08 3.30 -3.35
C PRO A 20 8.48 3.58 -3.88
N SER A 21 8.97 2.70 -4.73
CA SER A 21 10.27 2.81 -5.36
C SER A 21 10.45 1.72 -6.40
N PHE A 22 11.37 1.91 -7.32
CA PHE A 22 11.75 0.88 -8.29
C PHE A 22 12.22 -0.41 -7.62
N LYS A 23 12.96 -0.28 -6.52
CA LYS A 23 13.49 -1.43 -5.79
C LYS A 23 12.37 -2.34 -5.26
N VAL A 24 11.34 -1.76 -4.65
CA VAL A 24 10.20 -2.52 -4.13
C VAL A 24 9.43 -3.18 -5.28
N ILE A 25 9.10 -2.42 -6.31
CA ILE A 25 8.37 -2.95 -7.47
C ILE A 25 9.15 -4.06 -8.16
N ASN A 26 10.43 -3.87 -8.38
CA ASN A 26 11.26 -4.89 -9.03
C ASN A 26 11.38 -6.16 -8.18
N THR A 27 11.44 -6.02 -6.86
CA THR A 27 11.45 -7.17 -5.95
C THR A 27 10.15 -7.95 -6.06
N ILE A 28 9.01 -7.26 -6.06
CA ILE A 28 7.69 -7.89 -6.19
C ILE A 28 7.57 -8.62 -7.54
N LYS A 29 8.02 -7.99 -8.62
CA LYS A 29 7.99 -8.61 -9.97
C LYS A 29 8.80 -9.91 -10.05
N LYS A 30 9.86 -10.04 -9.26
CA LYS A 30 10.67 -11.27 -9.20
C LYS A 30 9.99 -12.41 -8.44
N LEU A 31 8.89 -12.15 -7.74
CA LEU A 31 8.16 -13.15 -6.95
C LEU A 31 7.15 -13.95 -7.78
N ASP A 32 7.18 -13.84 -9.10
CA ASP A 32 6.26 -14.54 -10.01
C ASP A 32 4.79 -14.21 -9.72
N ILE A 33 4.52 -12.95 -9.42
CA ILE A 33 3.20 -12.43 -9.11
C ILE A 33 2.81 -11.41 -10.16
N LYS A 34 1.56 -11.44 -10.59
CA LYS A 34 1.03 -10.45 -11.51
C LYS A 34 0.78 -9.13 -10.78
N VAL A 35 1.51 -8.10 -11.16
CA VAL A 35 1.45 -6.78 -10.51
C VAL A 35 0.71 -5.80 -11.41
N HIS A 36 -0.32 -5.17 -10.85
CA HIS A 36 -1.05 -4.07 -11.46
C HIS A 36 -0.63 -2.78 -10.75
N ASN A 37 0.28 -2.04 -11.34
CA ASN A 37 0.77 -0.79 -10.77
C ASN A 37 -0.18 0.35 -11.11
N ILE A 38 -0.75 0.93 -10.08
CA ILE A 38 -1.59 2.13 -10.20
C ILE A 38 -0.89 3.24 -9.45
N ASN A 39 -0.48 4.27 -10.17
CA ASN A 39 0.25 5.38 -9.59
C ASN A 39 -0.29 6.69 -10.14
N TYR A 40 -0.55 7.63 -9.26
CA TYR A 40 -0.96 8.99 -9.59
C TYR A 40 0.19 9.99 -9.50
N ASP A 41 1.41 9.53 -9.18
CA ASP A 41 2.59 10.40 -9.15
C ASP A 41 3.09 10.63 -10.58
N ILE A 42 3.10 11.89 -10.99
CA ILE A 42 3.54 12.32 -12.31
C ILE A 42 4.97 11.87 -12.66
N ASN A 43 5.81 11.67 -11.67
CA ASN A 43 7.20 11.22 -11.86
C ASN A 43 7.30 9.80 -12.43
N TYR A 44 6.24 9.02 -12.36
CA TYR A 44 6.19 7.64 -12.84
C TYR A 44 5.36 7.48 -14.11
N ARG A 45 4.91 8.58 -14.71
CA ARG A 45 4.00 8.58 -15.85
C ARG A 45 4.47 7.73 -17.03
N ASP A 46 5.76 7.76 -17.33
CA ASP A 46 6.34 7.11 -18.50
C ASP A 46 6.92 5.72 -18.20
N MET A 47 6.70 5.21 -17.01
CA MET A 47 7.19 3.88 -16.64
C MET A 47 6.35 2.77 -17.26
N PRO A 48 7.00 1.71 -17.81
CA PRO A 48 6.27 0.53 -18.27
C PRO A 48 5.45 -0.12 -17.15
N ASN A 49 4.23 -0.53 -17.47
CA ASN A 49 3.31 -1.21 -16.55
C ASN A 49 2.84 -0.39 -15.34
N VAL A 50 3.02 0.93 -15.40
CA VAL A 50 2.48 1.85 -14.40
C VAL A 50 1.34 2.63 -15.04
N ILE A 51 0.18 2.58 -14.40
CA ILE A 51 -0.98 3.38 -14.78
C ILE A 51 -1.00 4.60 -13.90
N CYS A 52 -0.85 5.78 -14.50
CA CYS A 52 -0.88 7.05 -13.79
C CYS A 52 -2.32 7.52 -13.63
N ASN A 53 -2.96 7.10 -12.54
CA ASN A 53 -4.33 7.49 -12.20
C ASN A 53 -4.41 7.94 -10.75
N ASP A 54 -5.34 8.84 -10.47
CA ASP A 54 -5.76 9.13 -9.11
C ASP A 54 -6.84 8.11 -8.72
N PHE A 55 -6.50 7.15 -7.87
CA PHE A 55 -7.44 6.08 -7.51
C PHE A 55 -8.68 6.59 -6.75
N VAL A 56 -8.62 7.78 -6.16
CA VAL A 56 -9.75 8.39 -5.47
C VAL A 56 -10.76 8.99 -6.46
N PHE A 57 -10.25 9.70 -7.47
CA PHE A 57 -11.09 10.46 -8.42
C PHE A 57 -11.37 9.71 -9.72
N ASP A 58 -10.46 8.87 -10.16
CA ASP A 58 -10.54 8.20 -11.46
C ASP A 58 -11.34 6.89 -11.44
N ASN A 59 -11.93 6.53 -10.30
CA ASN A 59 -12.72 5.32 -10.13
C ASN A 59 -11.99 4.06 -10.61
N VAL A 60 -10.75 3.91 -10.20
CA VAL A 60 -9.87 2.82 -10.61
C VAL A 60 -10.37 1.48 -10.07
N ARG A 61 -10.41 0.47 -10.94
CA ARG A 61 -10.79 -0.89 -10.54
C ARG A 61 -9.57 -1.62 -9.96
N LEU A 62 -9.66 -1.97 -8.69
CA LEU A 62 -8.60 -2.64 -7.96
C LEU A 62 -8.80 -4.16 -7.92
N LYS A 63 -7.72 -4.91 -7.83
CA LYS A 63 -7.74 -6.34 -7.57
C LYS A 63 -8.16 -6.61 -6.13
N GLU A 64 -8.52 -7.85 -5.81
CA GLU A 64 -8.93 -8.23 -4.46
C GLU A 64 -7.87 -7.86 -3.42
N CYS A 65 -6.61 -8.20 -3.69
CA CYS A 65 -5.50 -7.81 -2.83
C CYS A 65 -4.86 -6.51 -3.30
N VAL A 66 -4.76 -5.55 -2.40
CA VAL A 66 -4.18 -4.23 -2.65
C VAL A 66 -3.00 -4.00 -1.72
N LEU A 67 -1.86 -3.67 -2.29
CA LEU A 67 -0.71 -3.13 -1.57
C LEU A 67 -0.73 -1.61 -1.65
N HIS A 68 -0.91 -0.96 -0.52
CA HIS A 68 -0.84 0.49 -0.38
C HIS A 68 0.35 0.86 0.51
N TYR A 69 1.43 1.27 -0.11
CA TYR A 69 2.73 1.42 0.57
C TYR A 69 2.91 2.76 1.29
N ASN A 70 2.28 3.81 0.80
CA ASN A 70 2.42 5.16 1.37
C ASN A 70 1.06 5.68 1.86
N CYS A 71 0.50 5.02 2.87
CA CYS A 71 -0.84 5.36 3.38
C CYS A 71 -0.95 6.80 3.90
N GLU A 72 0.15 7.38 4.39
CA GLU A 72 0.18 8.73 4.89
C GLU A 72 -0.01 9.81 3.80
N LYS A 73 0.17 9.44 2.54
CA LYS A 73 0.11 10.40 1.42
C LYS A 73 -1.23 10.49 0.73
N THR A 74 -2.17 9.61 1.05
CA THR A 74 -3.43 9.52 0.30
C THR A 74 -4.63 9.24 1.19
N TYR A 75 -5.80 9.34 0.58
CA TYR A 75 -7.05 8.89 1.19
C TYR A 75 -7.01 7.38 1.45
N PRO A 76 -7.55 6.90 2.58
CA PRO A 76 -7.53 5.48 2.92
C PRO A 76 -8.26 4.63 1.89
N VAL A 77 -7.52 3.73 1.25
CA VAL A 77 -8.07 2.85 0.20
C VAL A 77 -9.16 1.90 0.72
N GLY A 78 -9.09 1.51 1.98
CA GLY A 78 -10.10 0.62 2.60
C GLY A 78 -11.48 1.22 2.73
N LYS A 79 -11.63 2.54 2.53
CA LYS A 79 -12.94 3.20 2.46
C LYS A 79 -13.58 3.12 1.07
N MET A 80 -12.82 2.71 0.07
CA MET A 80 -13.22 2.69 -1.34
C MET A 80 -13.24 1.29 -1.92
N HIS A 81 -12.55 0.36 -1.31
CA HIS A 81 -12.35 -0.99 -1.81
C HIS A 81 -12.66 -2.00 -0.70
N THR A 82 -13.24 -3.12 -1.09
CA THR A 82 -13.51 -4.25 -0.21
C THR A 82 -12.64 -5.43 -0.65
N GLY A 83 -11.84 -5.96 0.26
CA GLY A 83 -10.92 -7.04 -0.08
C GLY A 83 -9.84 -7.25 0.97
N ILE A 84 -8.66 -7.58 0.48
CA ILE A 84 -7.47 -7.86 1.29
C ILE A 84 -6.48 -6.72 1.11
N PHE A 85 -5.84 -6.31 2.20
CA PHE A 85 -4.96 -5.17 2.22
C PHE A 85 -3.61 -5.52 2.81
N ILE A 86 -2.57 -5.05 2.13
CA ILE A 86 -1.21 -4.96 2.67
C ILE A 86 -0.90 -3.47 2.74
N LEU A 87 -0.83 -2.95 3.95
CA LEU A 87 -0.74 -1.51 4.21
C LEU A 87 0.57 -1.17 4.89
N ARG A 88 1.15 -0.07 4.47
CA ARG A 88 2.34 0.48 5.12
C ARG A 88 2.20 2.00 5.22
N GLY A 89 2.53 2.55 6.37
CA GLY A 89 2.66 3.98 6.58
C GLY A 89 3.76 4.27 7.59
N ASP A 90 4.22 5.51 7.66
CA ASP A 90 5.20 5.92 8.64
C ASP A 90 4.78 7.21 9.36
N ASP A 91 5.47 7.50 10.48
CA ASP A 91 5.21 8.68 11.30
C ASP A 91 6.10 9.88 10.95
N LYS A 92 6.87 9.78 9.89
CA LYS A 92 7.65 10.90 9.38
C LYS A 92 6.71 11.94 8.76
N GLU A 93 6.87 13.19 9.14
CA GLU A 93 6.14 14.29 8.52
C GLU A 93 6.80 14.65 7.18
N HIS A 94 6.03 14.52 6.11
CA HIS A 94 6.44 14.90 4.76
C HIS A 94 5.55 16.03 4.25
N ASN A 95 6.09 16.91 3.43
CA ASN A 95 5.29 17.88 2.71
C ASN A 95 4.29 17.15 1.79
N GLY A 96 3.02 17.50 1.90
CA GLY A 96 1.97 16.89 1.10
C GLY A 96 1.33 15.65 1.72
N ASP A 97 1.72 15.26 2.93
CA ASP A 97 1.02 14.20 3.66
C ASP A 97 -0.38 14.68 4.03
N CYS A 98 -1.39 13.91 3.65
CA CYS A 98 -2.77 14.25 3.95
C CYS A 98 -3.39 13.35 5.02
N ASN A 99 -2.71 12.28 5.42
CA ASN A 99 -3.20 11.32 6.39
C ASN A 99 -2.05 10.75 7.24
N PRO A 100 -1.56 11.50 8.23
CA PRO A 100 -0.45 11.04 9.08
C PRO A 100 -0.76 9.71 9.75
N ILE A 101 0.19 8.77 9.68
CA ILE A 101 0.07 7.45 10.31
C ILE A 101 0.97 7.41 11.53
N ARG A 102 0.37 7.24 12.70
CA ARG A 102 1.09 7.26 13.98
C ARG A 102 0.96 5.98 14.79
N SER A 103 0.23 4.99 14.26
CA SER A 103 0.03 3.71 14.93
C SER A 103 -0.51 2.65 13.97
N ILE A 104 -0.42 1.40 14.36
CA ILE A 104 -1.11 0.28 13.71
C ILE A 104 -2.63 0.51 13.74
N ASP A 105 -3.17 0.95 14.87
CA ASP A 105 -4.62 1.19 15.03
C ASP A 105 -5.13 2.22 14.02
N LYS A 106 -4.34 3.24 13.72
CA LYS A 106 -4.69 4.24 12.70
C LYS A 106 -4.88 3.61 11.32
N LEU A 107 -3.97 2.73 10.91
CA LEU A 107 -4.10 2.00 9.64
C LEU A 107 -5.35 1.11 9.63
N VAL A 108 -5.60 0.42 10.72
CA VAL A 108 -6.76 -0.48 10.88
C VAL A 108 -8.07 0.30 10.80
N GLU A 109 -8.20 1.37 11.57
CA GLU A 109 -9.42 2.18 11.63
C GLU A 109 -9.68 2.90 10.31
N ASP A 110 -8.68 3.56 9.74
CA ASP A 110 -8.83 4.33 8.50
C ASP A 110 -9.30 3.46 7.34
N ASN A 111 -8.84 2.21 7.28
CA ASN A 111 -9.13 1.30 6.18
C ASN A 111 -10.27 0.32 6.49
N ASN A 112 -10.99 0.52 7.60
CA ASN A 112 -12.10 -0.33 8.01
C ASN A 112 -11.72 -1.81 8.14
N ILE A 113 -10.48 -2.11 8.51
CA ILE A 113 -10.00 -3.49 8.65
C ILE A 113 -10.77 -4.18 9.78
N LYS A 114 -11.42 -5.27 9.47
CA LYS A 114 -12.20 -6.08 10.40
C LYS A 114 -11.43 -7.23 10.99
N LYS A 115 -10.46 -7.76 10.24
CA LYS A 115 -9.61 -8.85 10.67
C LYS A 115 -8.17 -8.56 10.28
N VAL A 116 -7.29 -8.46 11.27
CA VAL A 116 -5.86 -8.34 11.08
C VAL A 116 -5.26 -9.74 11.09
N PHE A 117 -4.63 -10.14 9.99
CA PHE A 117 -3.92 -11.43 9.92
C PHE A 117 -2.56 -11.32 10.59
N GLU A 118 -1.87 -10.22 10.35
CA GLU A 118 -0.58 -9.93 10.93
C GLU A 118 -0.30 -8.42 10.90
N SER A 119 0.47 -7.94 11.87
CA SER A 119 0.92 -6.55 11.88
C SER A 119 2.25 -6.46 12.62
N PHE A 120 3.04 -5.44 12.28
CA PHE A 120 4.26 -5.15 13.02
C PHE A 120 4.67 -3.69 12.83
N THR A 121 5.54 -3.24 13.73
CA THR A 121 6.17 -1.93 13.68
C THR A 121 7.68 -2.11 13.54
N ALA A 122 8.28 -1.40 12.61
CA ALA A 122 9.72 -1.35 12.43
C ALA A 122 10.22 0.08 12.61
N ARG A 123 11.31 0.26 13.36
CA ARG A 123 11.94 1.57 13.50
C ARG A 123 13.10 1.66 12.52
N ILE A 124 13.00 2.57 11.56
CA ILE A 124 13.98 2.77 10.50
C ILE A 124 14.34 4.26 10.45
N LYS A 125 15.63 4.60 10.61
CA LYS A 125 16.12 5.98 10.53
C LYS A 125 15.34 6.94 11.44
N ASN A 126 15.11 6.56 12.69
CA ASN A 126 14.41 7.36 13.72
C ASN A 126 12.91 7.53 13.50
N TYR A 127 12.31 6.84 12.54
CA TYR A 127 10.86 6.85 12.30
C TYR A 127 10.27 5.47 12.47
N ASN A 128 9.04 5.41 12.95
CA ASN A 128 8.29 4.18 13.04
C ASN A 128 7.58 3.93 11.71
N HIS A 129 7.73 2.72 11.21
CA HIS A 129 7.03 2.22 10.04
C HIS A 129 6.03 1.18 10.50
N TYR A 130 4.78 1.35 10.13
CA TYR A 130 3.67 0.51 10.55
C TYR A 130 3.19 -0.33 9.37
N TYR A 131 3.01 -1.63 9.62
CA TYR A 131 2.62 -2.60 8.59
C TYR A 131 1.40 -3.38 9.07
N VAL A 132 0.40 -3.50 8.20
CA VAL A 132 -0.81 -4.27 8.47
C VAL A 132 -1.14 -5.15 7.27
N TYR A 133 -1.43 -6.40 7.53
CA TYR A 133 -1.99 -7.34 6.58
C TYR A 133 -3.34 -7.79 7.12
N GLY A 134 -4.41 -7.55 6.38
CA GLY A 134 -5.75 -7.83 6.86
C GLY A 134 -6.83 -7.68 5.81
N THR A 135 -8.07 -7.76 6.24
CA THR A 135 -9.23 -7.64 5.37
C THR A 135 -10.33 -6.79 6.02
N ASN A 136 -11.12 -6.12 5.19
CA ASN A 136 -12.31 -5.39 5.62
C ASN A 136 -13.63 -6.11 5.30
N ILE A 137 -13.53 -7.37 4.98
CA ILE A 137 -14.68 -8.24 4.78
C ILE A 137 -15.08 -8.92 6.11
#